data_e107b3e7c10f319de446beaacb0b1ddd
#
_entry.id   e107b3e7c10f319de446beaacb0b1ddd
#
_cell.length_a   1.000
_cell.length_b   1.000
_cell.length_c   1.000
_cell.angle_alpha   90.00
_cell.angle_beta   90.00
_cell.angle_gamma   90.00
#
_symmetry.space_group_name_H-M   'P 1'
#
loop_
_entity.id
_entity.type
_entity.pdbx_description
1 polymer ?
#
loop_
_entity_poly.entity_id
_entity_poly.type
_entity_poly.pdbx_seq_one_letter_code
_entity_poly.pdbx_strand_id
1 'polypeptide(L)'
;MSNTPAATTAIITPTALSDMGREIERKFLVANEDFRKLAKCSKVIKQGYLSEINSEGSAFRVRIIDDCAFLTLKGRQHGIERAEFEYPIPVADAEDMLKTFCASRIIEKIRYYVDFKGFLWEVDVFRGRHKGLIIAEIELPNANVQFEKPPFVTEEVSDKFEYSNFYLCSAPDMGR
;
A
#
# COMPACT_ATOMS: atom_id res chain seq x y z
N MET A 1 3.57 18.71 40.88
CA MET A 1 4.04 17.53 40.11
C MET A 1 2.85 17.03 39.34
N SER A 2 2.69 17.47 38.10
CA SER A 2 1.58 17.13 37.22
C SER A 2 2.00 15.95 36.33
N ASN A 3 1.42 14.80 36.58
CA ASN A 3 1.57 13.62 35.74
C ASN A 3 0.63 13.76 34.54
N THR A 4 1.17 14.06 33.38
CA THR A 4 0.46 14.00 32.10
C THR A 4 0.51 12.55 31.61
N PRO A 5 -0.63 11.88 31.36
CA PRO A 5 -0.60 10.53 30.79
C PRO A 5 -0.13 10.62 29.34
N ALA A 6 0.88 9.80 29.00
CA ALA A 6 1.33 9.60 27.62
C ALA A 6 0.16 9.05 26.79
N ALA A 7 -0.15 9.75 25.71
CA ALA A 7 -1.10 9.27 24.71
C ALA A 7 -0.55 7.99 24.09
N THR A 8 -1.15 6.86 24.40
CA THR A 8 -0.88 5.59 23.72
C THR A 8 -1.42 5.72 22.30
N THR A 9 -0.54 6.05 21.36
CA THR A 9 -0.84 5.95 19.93
C THR A 9 -1.09 4.49 19.63
N ALA A 10 -2.36 4.12 19.44
CA ALA A 10 -2.73 2.81 18.95
C ALA A 10 -2.04 2.63 17.58
N ILE A 11 -1.01 1.80 17.55
CA ILE A 11 -0.40 1.31 16.31
C ILE A 11 -1.50 0.49 15.66
N ILE A 12 -2.13 1.03 14.60
CA ILE A 12 -2.96 0.22 13.70
C ILE A 12 -1.96 -0.70 13.00
N THR A 13 -1.73 -1.86 13.58
CA THR A 13 -1.02 -2.93 12.91
C THR A 13 -1.78 -3.28 11.64
N PRO A 14 -1.11 -3.33 10.48
CA PRO A 14 -1.69 -3.97 9.32
C PRO A 14 -2.17 -5.36 9.75
N THR A 15 -3.39 -5.65 9.41
CA THR A 15 -4.18 -6.85 9.66
C THR A 15 -3.43 -8.00 10.34
N ALA A 16 -3.70 -8.22 11.62
CA ALA A 16 -3.37 -9.47 12.28
C ALA A 16 -4.12 -10.60 11.56
N LEU A 17 -3.37 -11.63 11.14
CA LEU A 17 -3.83 -12.92 10.62
C LEU A 17 -4.06 -13.02 9.11
N SER A 18 -3.10 -12.63 8.28
CA SER A 18 -2.84 -13.44 7.10
C SER A 18 -2.03 -14.68 7.54
N ASP A 19 -2.32 -15.84 7.00
CA ASP A 19 -1.46 -17.04 7.07
C ASP A 19 -0.01 -16.58 6.86
N MET A 20 0.87 -16.75 7.87
CA MET A 20 2.18 -16.10 7.93
C MET A 20 2.89 -16.13 6.58
N GLY A 21 3.03 -14.94 5.96
CA GLY A 21 3.74 -14.79 4.70
C GLY A 21 2.91 -14.92 3.43
N ARG A 22 1.58 -14.78 3.47
CA ARG A 22 0.72 -14.81 2.27
C ARG A 22 -0.16 -13.56 2.21
N GLU A 23 -0.12 -12.84 1.09
CA GLU A 23 -0.96 -11.69 0.77
C GLU A 23 -1.96 -12.08 -0.33
N ILE A 24 -3.25 -11.77 -0.12
CA ILE A 24 -4.31 -11.90 -1.13
C ILE A 24 -4.98 -10.55 -1.26
N GLU A 25 -4.73 -9.86 -2.36
CA GLU A 25 -5.11 -8.46 -2.55
C GLU A 25 -5.89 -8.28 -3.85
N ARG A 26 -6.94 -7.45 -3.82
CA ARG A 26 -7.61 -6.98 -5.03
C ARG A 26 -7.58 -5.46 -5.13
N LYS A 27 -7.42 -4.97 -6.35
CA LYS A 27 -7.26 -3.54 -6.68
C LYS A 27 -8.37 -3.06 -7.60
N PHE A 28 -8.78 -1.81 -7.36
CA PHE A 28 -9.87 -1.18 -8.11
C PHE A 28 -9.57 0.29 -8.40
N LEU A 29 -10.09 0.79 -9.51
CA LEU A 29 -10.11 2.22 -9.77
C LEU A 29 -11.20 2.90 -8.94
N VAL A 30 -11.01 4.19 -8.66
CA VAL A 30 -11.91 5.01 -7.85
C VAL A 30 -12.48 6.14 -8.70
N ALA A 31 -13.81 6.27 -8.72
CA ALA A 31 -14.53 7.22 -9.56
C ALA A 31 -14.66 8.63 -8.97
N ASN A 32 -14.66 8.75 -7.63
CA ASN A 32 -14.91 10.01 -6.94
C ASN A 32 -14.24 10.05 -5.57
N GLU A 33 -14.26 11.18 -4.89
CA GLU A 33 -13.59 11.38 -3.61
C GLU A 33 -14.49 11.16 -2.38
N ASP A 34 -15.65 10.52 -2.51
CA ASP A 34 -16.57 10.29 -1.38
C ASP A 34 -15.96 9.42 -0.27
N PHE A 35 -14.96 8.60 -0.60
CA PHE A 35 -14.18 7.83 0.38
C PHE A 35 -13.58 8.72 1.48
N ARG A 36 -13.27 10.00 1.20
CA ARG A 36 -12.69 10.92 2.19
C ARG A 36 -13.62 11.17 3.38
N LYS A 37 -14.95 11.17 3.14
CA LYS A 37 -15.97 11.35 4.18
C LYS A 37 -16.16 10.10 5.03
N LEU A 38 -15.79 8.94 4.48
CA LEU A 38 -15.93 7.62 5.12
C LEU A 38 -14.64 7.18 5.81
N ALA A 39 -13.52 7.81 5.49
CA ALA A 39 -12.21 7.43 6.01
C ALA A 39 -12.11 7.69 7.52
N LYS A 40 -11.64 6.67 8.25
CA LYS A 40 -11.34 6.78 9.69
C LYS A 40 -10.06 7.57 9.95
N CYS A 41 -9.08 7.40 9.09
CA CYS A 41 -7.79 8.10 9.15
C CYS A 41 -7.10 8.08 7.78
N SER A 42 -6.00 8.83 7.68
CA SER A 42 -5.12 8.76 6.52
C SER A 42 -3.67 8.80 6.96
N LYS A 43 -2.79 8.23 6.11
CA LYS A 43 -1.35 8.15 6.33
C LYS A 43 -0.59 8.63 5.10
N VAL A 44 0.51 9.34 5.32
CA VAL A 44 1.43 9.70 4.24
C VAL A 44 2.38 8.53 4.01
N ILE A 45 2.48 8.10 2.76
CA ILE A 45 3.35 6.98 2.37
C ILE A 45 4.36 7.46 1.35
N LYS A 46 5.63 7.14 1.60
CA LYS A 46 6.74 7.24 0.67
C LYS A 46 7.36 5.86 0.52
N GLN A 47 7.42 5.34 -0.70
CA GLN A 47 7.97 4.00 -0.93
C GLN A 47 8.76 3.92 -2.22
N GLY A 48 9.70 2.97 -2.24
CA GLY A 48 10.50 2.63 -3.42
C GLY A 48 10.86 1.16 -3.44
N TYR A 49 11.38 0.71 -4.59
CA TYR A 49 11.82 -0.66 -4.77
C TYR A 49 13.35 -0.70 -4.97
N LEU A 50 14.01 -1.56 -4.18
CA LEU A 50 15.47 -1.66 -4.12
C LEU A 50 16.10 -2.30 -5.36
N SER A 51 15.33 -3.12 -6.09
CA SER A 51 15.78 -3.82 -7.27
C SER A 51 14.72 -3.86 -8.34
N GLU A 52 15.13 -4.15 -9.57
CA GLU A 52 14.19 -4.63 -10.59
C GLU A 52 13.62 -5.98 -10.16
N ILE A 53 12.43 -6.31 -10.66
CA ILE A 53 11.89 -7.66 -10.49
C ILE A 53 12.92 -8.62 -11.07
N ASN A 54 13.43 -9.54 -10.24
CA ASN A 54 14.32 -10.58 -10.73
C ASN A 54 13.56 -11.51 -11.70
N SER A 55 14.28 -12.40 -12.37
CA SER A 55 13.72 -13.39 -13.30
C SER A 55 12.61 -14.26 -12.68
N GLU A 56 12.55 -14.32 -11.35
CA GLU A 56 11.57 -15.08 -10.58
C GLU A 56 10.34 -14.23 -10.15
N GLY A 57 10.33 -12.93 -10.46
CA GLY A 57 9.22 -12.03 -10.18
C GLY A 57 9.15 -11.54 -8.72
N SER A 58 10.24 -11.64 -7.96
CA SER A 58 10.34 -11.15 -6.58
C SER A 58 10.70 -9.66 -6.52
N ALA A 59 10.22 -8.95 -5.53
CA ALA A 59 10.50 -7.53 -5.32
C ALA A 59 10.81 -7.21 -3.86
N PHE A 60 11.73 -6.28 -3.64
CA PHE A 60 12.08 -5.73 -2.34
C PHE A 60 11.63 -4.28 -2.26
N ARG A 61 10.76 -3.96 -1.30
CA ARG A 61 10.20 -2.63 -1.09
C ARG A 61 10.70 -2.04 0.23
N VAL A 62 11.10 -0.78 0.20
CA VAL A 62 11.23 0.06 1.40
C VAL A 62 10.06 1.03 1.43
N ARG A 63 9.44 1.17 2.59
CA ARG A 63 8.27 2.02 2.77
C ARG A 63 8.35 2.79 4.09
N ILE A 64 8.10 4.09 4.04
CA ILE A 64 7.89 4.94 5.20
C ILE A 64 6.40 5.30 5.25
N ILE A 65 5.78 5.09 6.40
CA ILE A 65 4.38 5.41 6.69
C ILE A 65 4.37 6.33 7.91
N ASP A 66 4.14 7.63 7.69
CA ASP A 66 4.31 8.66 8.72
C ASP A 66 5.69 8.52 9.42
N ASP A 67 5.71 8.13 10.70
CA ASP A 67 6.92 7.97 11.53
C ASP A 67 7.40 6.52 11.66
N CYS A 68 6.87 5.59 10.87
CA CYS A 68 7.25 4.18 10.86
C CYS A 68 7.83 3.77 9.52
N ALA A 69 8.76 2.81 9.51
CA ALA A 69 9.34 2.31 8.27
C ALA A 69 9.41 0.79 8.25
N PHE A 70 9.32 0.23 7.03
CA PHE A 70 9.26 -1.20 6.80
C PHE A 70 10.09 -1.61 5.58
N LEU A 71 10.73 -2.77 5.69
CA LEU A 71 11.31 -3.52 4.58
C LEU A 71 10.39 -4.70 4.27
N THR A 72 9.93 -4.80 3.02
CA THR A 72 9.01 -5.84 2.57
C THR A 72 9.63 -6.68 1.47
N LEU A 73 9.59 -7.99 1.64
CA LEU A 73 9.99 -8.97 0.65
C LEU A 73 8.73 -9.56 0.02
N LYS A 74 8.58 -9.42 -1.29
CA LYS A 74 7.41 -9.89 -2.05
C LYS A 74 7.86 -10.97 -3.02
N GLY A 75 7.27 -12.14 -2.92
CA GLY A 75 7.48 -13.24 -3.85
C GLY A 75 6.75 -13.00 -5.18
N ARG A 76 6.92 -13.96 -6.11
CA ARG A 76 6.21 -13.96 -7.39
C ARG A 76 4.69 -13.99 -7.14
N GLN A 77 3.98 -13.17 -7.90
CA GLN A 77 2.52 -13.15 -7.87
C GLN A 77 1.93 -14.32 -8.66
N HIS A 78 0.94 -14.97 -8.07
CA HIS A 78 0.14 -16.05 -8.67
C HIS A 78 -1.35 -15.68 -8.59
N GLY A 79 -1.91 -15.12 -9.67
CA GLY A 79 -3.25 -14.53 -9.65
C GLY A 79 -3.29 -13.32 -8.70
N ILE A 80 -4.12 -13.38 -7.66
CA ILE A 80 -4.24 -12.34 -6.63
C ILE A 80 -3.41 -12.62 -5.37
N GLU A 81 -2.60 -13.68 -5.37
CA GLU A 81 -1.86 -14.18 -4.21
C GLU A 81 -0.35 -14.08 -4.40
N ARG A 82 0.39 -13.81 -3.33
CA ARG A 82 1.86 -13.92 -3.27
C ARG A 82 2.35 -14.11 -1.84
N ALA A 83 3.57 -14.60 -1.71
CA ALA A 83 4.30 -14.56 -0.44
C ALA A 83 4.69 -13.10 -0.13
N GLU A 84 4.45 -12.67 1.11
CA GLU A 84 4.88 -11.35 1.58
C GLU A 84 5.40 -11.46 3.02
N PHE A 85 6.58 -10.89 3.26
CA PHE A 85 7.19 -10.77 4.58
C PHE A 85 7.56 -9.31 4.81
N GLU A 86 7.05 -8.71 5.89
CA GLU A 86 7.31 -7.32 6.22
C GLU A 86 7.95 -7.19 7.60
N TYR A 87 9.02 -6.42 7.67
CA TYR A 87 9.81 -6.20 8.87
C TYR A 87 9.92 -4.70 9.16
N PRO A 88 9.67 -4.25 10.42
CA PRO A 88 9.94 -2.88 10.80
C PRO A 88 11.45 -2.63 10.78
N ILE A 89 11.84 -1.45 10.30
CA ILE A 89 13.22 -0.96 10.28
C ILE A 89 13.28 0.47 10.82
N PRO A 90 14.45 0.97 11.25
CA PRO A 90 14.61 2.37 11.60
C PRO A 90 14.27 3.29 10.42
N VAL A 91 13.59 4.42 10.69
CA VAL A 91 13.22 5.40 9.65
C VAL A 91 14.46 5.96 8.96
N ALA A 92 15.54 6.23 9.71
CA ALA A 92 16.79 6.71 9.15
C ALA A 92 17.38 5.74 8.12
N ASP A 93 17.36 4.42 8.42
CA ASP A 93 17.82 3.39 7.48
C ASP A 93 16.94 3.36 6.22
N ALA A 94 15.61 3.51 6.39
CA ALA A 94 14.67 3.56 5.26
C ALA A 94 14.92 4.79 4.37
N GLU A 95 15.18 5.97 4.95
CA GLU A 95 15.53 7.18 4.19
C GLU A 95 16.81 6.99 3.38
N ASP A 96 17.85 6.42 3.99
CA ASP A 96 19.12 6.13 3.32
C ASP A 96 18.93 5.07 2.21
N MET A 97 18.15 4.03 2.44
CA MET A 97 17.81 3.03 1.42
C MET A 97 17.07 3.64 0.24
N LEU A 98 16.04 4.47 0.50
CA LEU A 98 15.29 5.17 -0.54
C LEU A 98 16.19 6.06 -1.38
N LYS A 99 17.09 6.80 -0.75
CA LYS A 99 18.04 7.69 -1.42
C LYS A 99 19.09 6.92 -2.24
N THR A 100 19.65 5.85 -1.67
CA THR A 100 20.80 5.14 -2.24
C THR A 100 20.39 4.15 -3.32
N PHE A 101 19.30 3.41 -3.12
CA PHE A 101 18.94 2.26 -3.95
C PHE A 101 17.71 2.49 -4.83
N CYS A 102 16.81 3.39 -4.44
CA CYS A 102 15.58 3.60 -5.21
C CYS A 102 15.68 4.76 -6.20
N ALA A 103 16.56 5.74 -5.96
CA ALA A 103 16.79 6.91 -6.80
C ALA A 103 15.46 7.58 -7.27
N SER A 104 15.21 7.61 -8.59
CA SER A 104 13.98 8.17 -9.17
C SER A 104 12.75 7.25 -9.10
N ARG A 105 12.93 6.02 -8.60
CA ARG A 105 11.87 5.00 -8.51
C ARG A 105 11.14 5.07 -7.16
N ILE A 106 10.68 6.26 -6.79
CA ILE A 106 9.95 6.52 -5.55
C ILE A 106 8.55 7.01 -5.92
N ILE A 107 7.55 6.52 -5.24
CA ILE A 107 6.18 7.04 -5.27
C ILE A 107 5.80 7.58 -3.90
N GLU A 108 5.00 8.64 -3.93
CA GLU A 108 4.39 9.25 -2.75
C GLU A 108 2.88 9.21 -2.91
N LYS A 109 2.19 8.88 -1.83
CA LYS A 109 0.73 8.81 -1.81
C LYS A 109 0.19 9.10 -0.42
N ILE A 110 -1.10 9.45 -0.35
CA ILE A 110 -1.86 9.44 0.90
C ILE A 110 -2.77 8.22 0.84
N ARG A 111 -2.67 7.37 1.83
CA ARG A 111 -3.54 6.22 2.02
C ARG A 111 -4.65 6.58 3.00
N TYR A 112 -5.89 6.41 2.57
CA TYR A 112 -7.08 6.56 3.39
C TYR A 112 -7.61 5.18 3.76
N TYR A 113 -7.96 5.00 5.03
CA TYR A 113 -8.49 3.75 5.56
C TYR A 113 -9.99 3.84 5.74
N VAL A 114 -10.75 3.06 5.00
CA VAL A 114 -12.21 3.08 4.94
C VAL A 114 -12.78 1.73 5.33
N ASP A 115 -13.53 1.66 6.43
CA ASP A 115 -14.29 0.44 6.74
C ASP A 115 -15.60 0.44 5.95
N PHE A 116 -15.80 -0.62 5.19
CA PHE A 116 -17.03 -0.82 4.45
C PHE A 116 -17.48 -2.28 4.50
N LYS A 117 -18.68 -2.52 5.06
CA LYS A 117 -19.29 -3.87 5.12
C LYS A 117 -18.38 -4.94 5.71
N GLY A 118 -17.64 -4.62 6.78
CA GLY A 118 -16.79 -5.55 7.51
C GLY A 118 -15.39 -5.76 6.91
N PHE A 119 -15.03 -5.02 5.86
CA PHE A 119 -13.71 -5.03 5.25
C PHE A 119 -13.04 -3.66 5.36
N LEU A 120 -11.72 -3.68 5.54
CA LEU A 120 -10.90 -2.49 5.47
C LEU A 120 -10.48 -2.27 4.01
N TRP A 121 -10.81 -1.10 3.49
CA TRP A 121 -10.38 -0.63 2.19
C TRP A 121 -9.28 0.40 2.36
N GLU A 122 -8.20 0.23 1.62
CA GLU A 122 -7.07 1.13 1.57
C GLU A 122 -7.14 1.93 0.27
N VAL A 123 -7.44 3.23 0.37
CA VAL A 123 -7.59 4.10 -0.82
C VAL A 123 -6.36 4.98 -0.95
N ASP A 124 -5.55 4.70 -1.95
CA ASP A 124 -4.30 5.38 -2.27
C ASP A 124 -4.53 6.53 -3.25
N VAL A 125 -4.31 7.75 -2.79
CA VAL A 125 -4.30 8.97 -3.61
C VAL A 125 -2.86 9.29 -3.96
N PHE A 126 -2.46 9.05 -5.19
CA PHE A 126 -1.10 9.25 -5.64
C PHE A 126 -0.75 10.73 -5.79
N ARG A 127 0.53 11.07 -5.54
CA ARG A 127 1.10 12.40 -5.64
C ARG A 127 2.17 12.47 -6.74
N GLY A 128 2.69 13.70 -6.98
CA GLY A 128 3.77 13.94 -7.92
C GLY A 128 3.38 13.52 -9.33
N ARG A 129 4.20 12.70 -9.98
CA ARG A 129 4.02 12.24 -11.36
C ARG A 129 2.77 11.41 -11.62
N HIS A 130 2.17 10.83 -10.59
CA HIS A 130 0.92 10.06 -10.70
C HIS A 130 -0.28 10.82 -10.12
N LYS A 131 -0.18 12.15 -9.97
CA LYS A 131 -1.29 12.97 -9.47
C LYS A 131 -2.54 12.76 -10.32
N GLY A 132 -3.66 12.48 -9.64
CA GLY A 132 -4.94 12.18 -10.28
C GLY A 132 -5.27 10.69 -10.32
N LEU A 133 -4.27 9.80 -10.15
CA LEU A 133 -4.53 8.38 -9.98
C LEU A 133 -5.02 8.10 -8.54
N ILE A 134 -6.11 7.35 -8.43
CA ILE A 134 -6.63 6.87 -7.14
C ILE A 134 -6.94 5.38 -7.30
N ILE A 135 -6.36 4.56 -6.42
CA ILE A 135 -6.55 3.11 -6.41
C ILE A 135 -7.08 2.71 -5.04
N ALA A 136 -8.11 1.86 -5.00
CA ALA A 136 -8.60 1.22 -3.78
C ALA A 136 -8.12 -0.22 -3.74
N GLU A 137 -7.56 -0.64 -2.62
CA GLU A 137 -7.05 -1.98 -2.35
C GLU A 137 -7.88 -2.60 -1.22
N ILE A 138 -8.14 -3.91 -1.32
CA ILE A 138 -8.75 -4.73 -0.26
C ILE A 138 -7.94 -6.00 -0.10
N GLU A 139 -7.50 -6.27 1.13
CA GLU A 139 -6.84 -7.53 1.48
C GLU A 139 -7.89 -8.54 1.96
N LEU A 140 -7.81 -9.77 1.47
CA LEU A 140 -8.78 -10.82 1.69
C LEU A 140 -8.15 -11.99 2.46
N PRO A 141 -8.87 -12.62 3.40
CA PRO A 141 -8.38 -13.80 4.12
C PRO A 141 -8.25 -15.04 3.22
N ASN A 142 -8.99 -15.09 2.12
CA ASN A 142 -8.83 -16.11 1.07
C ASN A 142 -9.46 -15.62 -0.25
N ALA A 143 -9.06 -16.24 -1.36
CA ALA A 143 -9.47 -15.84 -2.72
C ALA A 143 -10.98 -15.96 -3.02
N ASN A 144 -11.73 -16.78 -2.25
CA ASN A 144 -13.15 -17.05 -2.48
C ASN A 144 -14.09 -16.18 -1.66
N VAL A 145 -13.54 -15.26 -0.83
CA VAL A 145 -14.35 -14.37 0.00
C VAL A 145 -15.19 -13.45 -0.87
N GLN A 146 -16.48 -13.42 -0.57
CA GLN A 146 -17.41 -12.47 -1.18
C GLN A 146 -17.43 -11.18 -0.36
N PHE A 147 -17.40 -10.05 -1.04
CA PHE A 147 -17.49 -8.73 -0.41
C PHE A 147 -18.31 -7.79 -1.30
N GLU A 148 -18.89 -6.77 -0.68
CA GLU A 148 -19.56 -5.69 -1.38
C GLU A 148 -18.55 -4.58 -1.71
N LYS A 149 -18.65 -4.01 -2.92
CA LYS A 149 -17.83 -2.87 -3.33
C LYS A 149 -18.42 -1.57 -2.78
N PRO A 150 -17.59 -0.67 -2.20
CA PRO A 150 -18.04 0.69 -1.86
C PRO A 150 -18.51 1.45 -3.12
N PRO A 151 -19.46 2.40 -2.99
CA PRO A 151 -20.01 3.13 -4.14
C PRO A 151 -18.99 3.93 -4.97
N PHE A 152 -17.85 4.28 -4.38
CA PHE A 152 -16.77 5.00 -5.06
C PHE A 152 -15.82 4.10 -5.86
N VAL A 153 -15.92 2.77 -5.71
CA VAL A 153 -15.08 1.77 -6.41
C VAL A 153 -15.71 1.38 -7.74
N THR A 154 -14.89 1.26 -8.78
CA THR A 154 -15.33 0.96 -10.15
C THR A 154 -14.68 -0.29 -10.71
N GLU A 155 -13.86 -0.14 -11.73
CA GLU A 155 -13.22 -1.23 -12.46
C GLU A 155 -12.16 -1.93 -11.60
N GLU A 156 -12.16 -3.27 -11.66
CA GLU A 156 -11.08 -4.05 -11.08
C GLU A 156 -9.86 -4.07 -11.98
N VAL A 157 -8.69 -3.85 -11.36
CA VAL A 157 -7.39 -3.78 -12.04
C VAL A 157 -6.33 -4.68 -11.39
N SER A 158 -6.78 -5.71 -10.66
CA SER A 158 -5.89 -6.62 -9.91
C SER A 158 -4.90 -7.36 -10.79
N ASP A 159 -5.30 -7.69 -12.01
CA ASP A 159 -4.51 -8.40 -13.04
C ASP A 159 -3.73 -7.46 -13.97
N LYS A 160 -3.92 -6.15 -13.82
CA LYS A 160 -3.27 -5.14 -14.66
C LYS A 160 -1.96 -4.66 -14.03
N PHE A 161 -0.84 -5.15 -14.56
CA PHE A 161 0.50 -4.85 -14.02
C PHE A 161 0.82 -3.36 -13.94
N GLU A 162 0.29 -2.55 -14.86
CA GLU A 162 0.47 -1.09 -14.91
C GLU A 162 -0.10 -0.34 -13.69
N TYR A 163 -0.99 -0.96 -12.91
CA TYR A 163 -1.49 -0.41 -11.64
C TYR A 163 -0.76 -0.96 -10.41
N SER A 164 0.26 -1.79 -10.61
CA SER A 164 1.09 -2.23 -9.50
C SER A 164 1.98 -1.08 -9.00
N ASN A 165 2.15 -1.00 -7.67
CA ASN A 165 3.07 -0.02 -7.08
C ASN A 165 4.50 -0.17 -7.62
N PHE A 166 4.91 -1.38 -8.00
CA PHE A 166 6.22 -1.63 -8.61
C PHE A 166 6.34 -0.96 -9.99
N TYR A 167 5.35 -1.16 -10.86
CA TYR A 167 5.35 -0.51 -12.18
C TYR A 167 5.29 1.01 -12.05
N LEU A 168 4.41 1.53 -11.20
CA LEU A 168 4.26 2.97 -10.95
C LEU A 168 5.56 3.62 -10.45
N CYS A 169 6.40 2.92 -9.69
CA CYS A 169 7.71 3.42 -9.30
C CYS A 169 8.65 3.65 -10.50
N SER A 170 8.53 2.86 -11.55
CA SER A 170 9.41 2.87 -12.72
C SER A 170 8.80 3.56 -13.94
N ALA A 171 7.48 3.69 -13.98
CA ALA A 171 6.76 4.26 -15.10
C ALA A 171 7.07 5.75 -15.31
N PRO A 172 7.13 6.22 -16.56
CA PRO A 172 7.07 7.65 -16.85
C PRO A 172 5.75 8.24 -16.34
N ASP A 173 5.68 9.58 -16.29
CA ASP A 173 4.46 10.29 -15.88
C ASP A 173 3.26 9.74 -16.67
N MET A 174 2.31 9.16 -15.94
CA MET A 174 1.06 8.64 -16.50
C MET A 174 0.02 9.75 -16.64
N GLY A 175 0.46 11.02 -16.74
CA GLY A 175 -0.34 12.24 -16.76
C GLY A 175 -1.73 12.06 -17.35
N ARG A 176 -2.72 12.09 -16.47
CA ARG A 176 -4.15 12.08 -16.79
C ARG A 176 -4.76 13.41 -16.44
#